data_7387559107876a35faf61f41069293a7
#
_entry.id   7387559107876a35faf61f41069293a7
#
_cell.length_a   1.000
_cell.length_b   1.000
_cell.length_c   1.000
_cell.angle_alpha   90.00
_cell.angle_beta   90.00
_cell.angle_gamma   90.00
#
_symmetry.space_group_name_H-M   'P 1'
#
loop_
_entity.id
_entity.type
_entity.pdbx_description
1 polymer ?
#
loop_
_entity_poly.entity_id
_entity_poly.type
_entity_poly.pdbx_seq_one_letter_code
_entity_poly.pdbx_strand_id
1 'polypeptide(L)'
;MNNLERKRGHIKVALEQQSVRSCFDRIRLKHRALPNVSLNAIHLETDFFGKPAAAPFFVSSMTGGPSESERINRHLAEACNELGIAMGVGSQRISIQEGNVSGLTWSVRNAIGERPLFANFGAVNLPQLDTIQDLG
;
A
#
# COMPACT_ATOMS: atom_id res chain seq x y z
N MET A 1 -11.31 -9.56 21.76
CA MET A 1 -11.04 -8.27 21.07
C MET A 1 -11.47 -8.44 19.62
N ASN A 2 -12.44 -7.65 19.18
CA ASN A 2 -12.99 -7.69 17.84
C ASN A 2 -11.91 -7.23 16.81
N ASN A 3 -11.93 -7.78 15.60
CA ASN A 3 -10.99 -7.40 14.51
C ASN A 3 -11.01 -5.90 14.22
N LEU A 4 -12.15 -5.25 14.31
CA LEU A 4 -12.30 -3.80 14.13
C LEU A 4 -11.61 -2.99 15.22
N GLU A 5 -11.77 -3.38 16.48
CA GLU A 5 -11.10 -2.74 17.62
C GLU A 5 -9.58 -2.86 17.51
N ARG A 6 -9.08 -4.02 17.09
CA ARG A 6 -7.66 -4.23 16.87
C ARG A 6 -7.11 -3.31 15.77
N LYS A 7 -7.84 -3.17 14.66
CA LYS A 7 -7.41 -2.30 13.54
C LYS A 7 -7.44 -0.81 13.91
N ARG A 8 -8.45 -0.36 14.68
CA ARG A 8 -8.47 0.99 15.24
C ARG A 8 -7.29 1.23 16.18
N GLY A 9 -6.96 0.23 17.01
CA GLY A 9 -5.77 0.24 17.84
C GLY A 9 -4.48 0.41 17.06
N HIS A 10 -4.34 -0.24 15.90
CA HIS A 10 -3.16 -0.08 15.03
C HIS A 10 -3.02 1.35 14.50
N ILE A 11 -4.12 1.99 14.08
CA ILE A 11 -4.09 3.38 13.62
C ILE A 11 -3.65 4.31 14.76
N LYS A 12 -4.22 4.12 15.95
CA LYS A 12 -3.86 4.91 17.13
C LYS A 12 -2.38 4.76 17.48
N VAL A 13 -1.88 3.52 17.54
CA VAL A 13 -0.46 3.24 17.82
C VAL A 13 0.44 3.86 16.75
N ALA A 14 0.08 3.77 15.47
CA ALA A 14 0.86 4.37 14.38
C ALA A 14 0.97 5.89 14.47
N LEU A 15 -0.07 6.56 14.99
CA LEU A 15 -0.06 8.01 15.22
C LEU A 15 0.76 8.42 16.44
N GLU A 16 0.84 7.57 17.45
CA GLU A 16 1.51 7.84 18.74
C GLU A 16 2.96 7.32 18.75
N GLN A 17 3.28 6.35 17.89
CA GLN A 17 4.58 5.66 17.92
C GLN A 17 5.67 6.52 17.31
N GLN A 18 6.72 6.78 18.09
CA GLN A 18 7.97 7.34 17.58
C GLN A 18 8.72 6.27 16.76
N SER A 19 9.57 6.73 15.83
CA SER A 19 10.34 5.85 14.95
C SER A 19 11.13 4.80 15.73
N VAL A 20 10.94 3.53 15.37
CA VAL A 20 11.73 2.42 15.90
C VAL A 20 12.95 2.22 15.02
N ARG A 21 14.09 1.86 15.61
CA ARG A 21 15.30 1.51 14.84
C ARG A 21 14.99 0.39 13.85
N SER A 22 15.42 0.59 12.60
CA SER A 22 15.26 -0.38 11.52
C SER A 22 16.57 -1.15 11.29
N CYS A 23 16.47 -2.37 10.77
CA CYS A 23 17.63 -3.10 10.28
C CYS A 23 18.35 -2.36 9.13
N PHE A 24 17.65 -1.50 8.41
CA PHE A 24 18.21 -0.63 7.38
C PHE A 24 19.19 0.41 7.93
N ASP A 25 19.16 0.74 9.23
CA ASP A 25 20.13 1.62 9.88
C ASP A 25 21.55 1.07 9.83
N ARG A 26 21.71 -0.22 9.55
CA ARG A 26 23.02 -0.90 9.36
C ARG A 26 23.55 -0.78 7.94
N ILE A 27 22.72 -0.37 6.99
CA ILE A 27 23.12 -0.20 5.59
C ILE A 27 23.86 1.14 5.47
N ARG A 28 25.08 1.10 4.95
CA ARG A 28 25.89 2.28 4.67
C ARG A 28 26.10 2.39 3.16
N LEU A 29 25.56 3.45 2.57
CA LEU A 29 25.87 3.77 1.19
C LEU A 29 27.25 4.42 1.10
N LYS A 30 28.06 3.95 0.14
CA LYS A 30 29.38 4.55 -0.10
C LYS A 30 29.18 5.96 -0.68
N HIS A 31 29.50 6.97 0.11
CA HIS A 31 29.41 8.36 -0.31
C HIS A 31 30.43 8.67 -1.42
N ARG A 32 29.97 9.37 -2.47
CA ARG A 32 30.81 9.97 -3.50
C ARG A 32 30.51 11.46 -3.55
N ALA A 33 31.45 12.27 -3.07
CA ALA A 33 31.29 13.72 -2.96
C ALA A 33 31.12 14.41 -4.31
N LEU A 34 31.79 13.90 -5.35
CA LEU A 34 31.72 14.41 -6.72
C LEU A 34 31.29 13.25 -7.66
N PRO A 35 29.97 12.94 -7.73
CA PRO A 35 29.50 11.99 -8.71
C PRO A 35 29.57 12.65 -10.09
N ASN A 36 30.15 11.95 -11.05
CA ASN A 36 30.19 12.41 -12.45
C ASN A 36 28.83 12.11 -13.15
N VAL A 37 27.75 12.54 -12.52
CA VAL A 37 26.36 12.34 -12.98
C VAL A 37 25.60 13.65 -12.82
N SER A 38 25.00 14.13 -13.90
CA SER A 38 24.08 15.26 -13.87
C SER A 38 22.78 14.85 -13.17
N LEU A 39 22.18 15.73 -12.40
CA LEU A 39 20.86 15.50 -11.77
C LEU A 39 19.79 15.15 -12.83
N ASN A 40 19.85 15.79 -13.99
CA ASN A 40 18.91 15.55 -15.11
C ASN A 40 19.11 14.20 -15.81
N ALA A 41 20.19 13.49 -15.51
CA ALA A 41 20.45 12.15 -16.03
C ALA A 41 20.00 11.04 -15.06
N ILE A 42 19.38 11.40 -13.94
CA ILE A 42 18.85 10.44 -12.97
C ILE A 42 17.41 10.15 -13.36
N HIS A 43 17.13 8.88 -13.66
CA HIS A 43 15.81 8.35 -13.95
C HIS A 43 15.38 7.43 -12.82
N LEU A 44 14.19 7.66 -12.28
CA LEU A 44 13.62 6.88 -11.17
C LEU A 44 12.47 5.99 -11.63
N GLU A 45 12.05 6.13 -12.88
CA GLU A 45 10.95 5.37 -13.46
C GLU A 45 11.25 3.87 -13.40
N THR A 46 10.24 3.10 -13.06
CA THR A 46 10.32 1.65 -12.98
C THR A 46 9.01 1.02 -13.42
N ASP A 47 9.00 -0.31 -13.49
CA ASP A 47 7.82 -1.10 -13.80
C ASP A 47 7.44 -1.99 -12.62
N PHE A 48 6.15 -2.01 -12.29
CA PHE A 48 5.56 -2.96 -11.37
C PHE A 48 4.54 -3.83 -12.11
N PHE A 49 4.93 -5.05 -12.45
CA PHE A 49 4.08 -6.05 -13.12
C PHE A 49 3.45 -5.52 -14.43
N GLY A 50 4.25 -4.90 -15.28
CA GLY A 50 3.82 -4.36 -16.57
C GLY A 50 3.12 -3.00 -16.48
N LYS A 51 3.10 -2.37 -15.31
CA LYS A 51 2.56 -1.02 -15.12
C LYS A 51 3.64 -0.04 -14.72
N PRO A 52 3.76 1.10 -15.44
CA PRO A 52 4.79 2.09 -15.16
C PRO A 52 4.53 2.84 -13.84
N ALA A 53 5.61 3.10 -13.11
CA ALA A 53 5.62 3.95 -11.94
C ALA A 53 6.75 4.98 -12.02
N ALA A 54 6.52 6.18 -11.51
CA ALA A 54 7.46 7.29 -11.56
C ALA A 54 8.70 7.08 -10.66
N ALA A 55 8.62 6.15 -9.69
CA ALA A 55 9.73 5.86 -8.79
C ALA A 55 9.64 4.43 -8.23
N PRO A 56 10.78 3.83 -7.79
CA PRO A 56 10.86 2.44 -7.35
C PRO A 56 10.42 2.26 -5.88
N PHE A 57 9.35 2.91 -5.48
CA PHE A 57 8.73 2.74 -4.16
C PHE A 57 7.21 2.85 -4.26
N PHE A 58 6.55 2.37 -3.23
CA PHE A 58 5.09 2.38 -3.17
C PHE A 58 4.59 2.57 -1.73
N VAL A 59 3.36 3.00 -1.60
CA VAL A 59 2.69 3.07 -0.29
C VAL A 59 2.38 1.65 0.19
N SER A 60 2.95 1.28 1.33
CA SER A 60 2.86 -0.07 1.89
C SER A 60 1.44 -0.43 2.35
N SER A 61 1.12 -1.73 2.33
CA SER A 61 -0.16 -2.31 2.72
C SER A 61 -0.42 -2.20 4.22
N MET A 62 -1.00 -1.12 4.70
CA MET A 62 -1.24 -0.87 6.13
C MET A 62 -2.71 -0.91 6.52
N THR A 63 -3.57 -0.18 5.82
CA THR A 63 -4.96 0.04 6.23
C THR A 63 -5.94 -0.87 5.48
N GLY A 64 -6.86 -1.45 6.25
CA GLY A 64 -7.96 -2.28 5.74
C GLY A 64 -8.96 -2.56 6.85
N GLY A 65 -10.24 -2.74 6.51
CA GLY A 65 -11.32 -3.09 7.43
C GLY A 65 -12.28 -1.94 7.74
N PRO A 66 -12.10 -1.10 8.78
CA PRO A 66 -13.09 -0.09 9.15
C PRO A 66 -13.35 0.95 8.05
N SER A 67 -14.52 1.62 8.10
CA SER A 67 -14.91 2.67 7.14
C SER A 67 -13.91 3.82 7.06
N GLU A 68 -13.25 4.15 8.18
CA GLU A 68 -12.16 5.12 8.23
C GLU A 68 -10.98 4.72 7.32
N SER A 69 -10.74 3.41 7.19
CA SER A 69 -9.68 2.89 6.33
C SER A 69 -9.96 3.13 4.85
N GLU A 70 -11.20 3.07 4.42
CA GLU A 70 -11.57 3.40 3.04
C GLU A 70 -11.23 4.85 2.70
N ARG A 71 -11.59 5.79 3.58
CA ARG A 71 -11.27 7.21 3.40
C ARG A 71 -9.75 7.44 3.34
N ILE A 72 -8.99 6.80 4.23
CA ILE A 72 -7.52 6.89 4.23
C ILE A 72 -6.96 6.33 2.92
N ASN A 73 -7.39 5.13 2.54
CA ASN A 73 -6.93 4.48 1.30
C ASN A 73 -7.27 5.30 0.06
N ARG A 74 -8.45 5.94 0.00
CA ARG A 74 -8.84 6.79 -1.12
C ARG A 74 -7.94 8.02 -1.23
N HIS A 75 -7.67 8.73 -0.13
CA HIS A 75 -6.76 9.88 -0.14
C HIS A 75 -5.34 9.48 -0.54
N LEU A 76 -4.86 8.32 -0.04
CA LEU A 76 -3.56 7.79 -0.46
C LEU A 76 -3.54 7.42 -1.94
N ALA A 77 -4.62 6.84 -2.45
CA ALA A 77 -4.76 6.49 -3.86
C ALA A 77 -4.76 7.73 -4.76
N GLU A 78 -5.46 8.81 -4.37
CA GLU A 78 -5.43 10.10 -5.05
C GLU A 78 -3.99 10.65 -5.13
N ALA A 79 -3.28 10.66 -4.00
CA ALA A 79 -1.88 11.10 -3.94
C ALA A 79 -0.94 10.20 -4.79
N CYS A 80 -1.14 8.88 -4.73
CA CYS A 80 -0.35 7.94 -5.54
C CYS A 80 -0.59 8.14 -7.04
N ASN A 81 -1.82 8.43 -7.44
CA ASN A 81 -2.15 8.74 -8.84
C ASN A 81 -1.44 10.02 -9.30
N GLU A 82 -1.51 11.07 -8.50
CA GLU A 82 -0.86 12.36 -8.78
C GLU A 82 0.66 12.21 -8.89
N LEU A 83 1.28 11.48 -7.97
CA LEU A 83 2.72 11.25 -7.93
C LEU A 83 3.20 10.17 -8.90
N GLY A 84 2.31 9.42 -9.52
CA GLY A 84 2.67 8.34 -10.43
C GLY A 84 3.27 7.11 -9.73
N ILE A 85 3.00 6.87 -8.45
CA ILE A 85 3.56 5.75 -7.69
C ILE A 85 2.53 4.67 -7.39
N ALA A 86 3.02 3.49 -7.04
CA ALA A 86 2.19 2.35 -6.69
C ALA A 86 1.64 2.43 -5.24
N MET A 87 0.60 1.64 -4.96
CA MET A 87 0.02 1.53 -3.63
C MET A 87 -0.40 0.09 -3.32
N GLY A 88 -0.26 -0.32 -2.06
CA GLY A 88 -0.86 -1.51 -1.50
C GLY A 88 -1.95 -1.16 -0.49
N VAL A 89 -3.08 -1.88 -0.54
CA VAL A 89 -4.11 -1.80 0.49
C VAL A 89 -3.90 -2.87 1.56
N GLY A 90 -4.40 -2.62 2.76
CA GLY A 90 -4.30 -3.56 3.88
C GLY A 90 -5.03 -4.88 3.63
N SER A 91 -4.90 -5.82 4.59
CA SER A 91 -5.45 -7.18 4.45
C SER A 91 -6.94 -7.18 4.11
N GLN A 92 -7.30 -7.95 3.07
CA GLN A 92 -8.68 -8.17 2.60
C GLN A 92 -9.41 -9.27 3.38
N ARG A 93 -8.84 -9.76 4.48
CA ARG A 93 -9.41 -10.84 5.29
C ARG A 93 -10.86 -10.59 5.71
N ILE A 94 -11.19 -9.36 6.11
CA ILE A 94 -12.56 -9.02 6.53
C ILE A 94 -13.52 -9.09 5.34
N SER A 95 -13.10 -8.61 4.18
CA SER A 95 -13.91 -8.67 2.95
C SER A 95 -14.26 -10.11 2.59
N ILE A 96 -13.31 -11.04 2.73
CA ILE A 96 -13.52 -12.46 2.45
C ILE A 96 -14.44 -13.10 3.50
N GLN A 97 -14.25 -12.82 4.79
CA GLN A 97 -14.96 -13.47 5.88
C GLN A 97 -16.39 -12.95 6.09
N GLU A 98 -16.61 -11.68 5.84
CA GLU A 98 -17.87 -10.99 6.17
C GLU A 98 -18.66 -10.58 4.89
N GLY A 99 -18.10 -10.82 3.71
CA GLY A 99 -18.72 -10.41 2.44
C GLY A 99 -18.81 -8.89 2.26
N ASN A 100 -18.15 -8.12 3.13
CA ASN A 100 -18.14 -6.67 3.09
C ASN A 100 -16.88 -6.17 2.37
N VAL A 101 -17.06 -5.47 1.25
CA VAL A 101 -15.95 -4.84 0.53
C VAL A 101 -15.39 -3.71 1.39
N SER A 102 -14.19 -3.90 1.93
CA SER A 102 -13.52 -2.90 2.76
C SER A 102 -12.03 -2.83 2.42
N GLY A 103 -11.52 -1.61 2.35
CA GLY A 103 -10.10 -1.36 2.05
C GLY A 103 -9.78 -1.30 0.56
N LEU A 104 -10.05 -2.35 -0.21
CA LEU A 104 -10.04 -2.34 -1.67
C LEU A 104 -11.49 -2.15 -2.17
N THR A 105 -11.83 -0.95 -2.56
CA THR A 105 -13.15 -0.59 -3.07
C THR A 105 -13.04 0.00 -4.46
N TRP A 106 -14.13 0.05 -5.21
CA TRP A 106 -14.18 0.77 -6.48
C TRP A 106 -13.78 2.24 -6.33
N SER A 107 -14.11 2.87 -5.19
CA SER A 107 -13.68 4.24 -4.87
C SER A 107 -12.16 4.36 -4.84
N VAL A 108 -11.46 3.43 -4.18
CA VAL A 108 -9.99 3.38 -4.13
C VAL A 108 -9.40 3.06 -5.52
N ARG A 109 -9.98 2.07 -6.22
CA ARG A 109 -9.53 1.68 -7.58
C ARG A 109 -9.61 2.85 -8.55
N ASN A 110 -10.73 3.58 -8.55
CA ASN A 110 -10.93 4.73 -9.43
C ASN A 110 -9.99 5.89 -9.06
N ALA A 111 -9.77 6.13 -7.76
CA ALA A 111 -8.92 7.21 -7.29
C ALA A 111 -7.45 7.04 -7.72
N ILE A 112 -6.94 5.80 -7.70
CA ILE A 112 -5.55 5.51 -8.10
C ILE A 112 -5.35 5.46 -9.63
N GLY A 113 -6.43 5.44 -10.42
CA GLY A 113 -6.38 5.41 -11.89
C GLY A 113 -5.62 4.19 -12.41
N GLU A 114 -4.72 4.37 -13.38
CA GLU A 114 -3.95 3.28 -14.00
C GLU A 114 -2.72 2.83 -13.20
N ARG A 115 -2.44 3.44 -12.04
CA ARG A 115 -1.27 3.09 -11.24
C ARG A 115 -1.41 1.70 -10.63
N PRO A 116 -0.28 1.00 -10.36
CA PRO A 116 -0.30 -0.31 -9.72
C PRO A 116 -0.98 -0.25 -8.35
N LEU A 117 -1.97 -1.12 -8.15
CA LEU A 117 -2.68 -1.29 -6.87
C LEU A 117 -2.58 -2.75 -6.45
N PHE A 118 -2.05 -2.99 -5.25
CA PHE A 118 -1.84 -4.33 -4.71
C PHE A 118 -2.83 -4.63 -3.59
N ALA A 119 -3.49 -5.78 -3.68
CA ALA A 119 -4.28 -6.34 -2.59
C ALA A 119 -3.40 -7.21 -1.68
N ASN A 120 -3.71 -7.21 -0.39
CA ASN A 120 -3.00 -8.02 0.60
C ASN A 120 -3.90 -9.17 1.05
N PHE A 121 -3.45 -10.42 0.82
CA PHE A 121 -4.13 -11.63 1.26
C PHE A 121 -3.20 -12.47 2.13
N GLY A 122 -3.70 -12.91 3.29
CA GLY A 122 -2.99 -13.89 4.10
C GLY A 122 -3.05 -15.29 3.45
N ALA A 123 -1.96 -16.05 3.53
CA ALA A 123 -1.89 -17.42 2.96
C ALA A 123 -3.03 -18.33 3.44
N VAL A 124 -3.49 -18.15 4.67
CA VAL A 124 -4.62 -18.90 5.26
C VAL A 124 -5.97 -18.63 4.56
N ASN A 125 -6.06 -17.57 3.76
CA ASN A 125 -7.26 -17.21 3.02
C ASN A 125 -7.22 -17.68 1.56
N LEU A 126 -6.09 -18.22 1.08
CA LEU A 126 -5.95 -18.72 -0.30
C LEU A 126 -7.00 -19.77 -0.69
N PRO A 127 -7.38 -20.73 0.17
CA PRO A 127 -8.44 -21.70 -0.18
C PRO A 127 -9.83 -21.07 -0.37
N GLN A 128 -10.01 -19.83 0.06
CA GLN A 128 -11.28 -19.09 -0.05
C GLN A 128 -11.32 -18.19 -1.28
N LEU A 129 -10.21 -18.11 -2.05
CA LEU A 129 -10.10 -17.26 -3.23
C LEU A 129 -10.99 -17.69 -4.40
N ASP A 130 -11.42 -18.96 -4.45
CA ASP A 130 -12.37 -19.44 -5.46
C ASP A 130 -13.71 -18.67 -5.40
N THR A 131 -14.01 -18.08 -4.24
CA THR A 131 -15.17 -17.20 -4.02
C THR A 131 -14.92 -15.75 -4.47
N ILE A 132 -13.68 -15.37 -4.81
CA ILE A 132 -13.29 -13.98 -5.15
C ILE A 132 -13.45 -13.70 -6.65
N GLN A 133 -13.67 -14.70 -7.49
CA GLN A 133 -13.99 -14.50 -8.90
C GLN A 133 -15.25 -13.64 -9.11
N ASP A 134 -16.08 -13.49 -8.08
CA ASP A 134 -17.29 -12.66 -8.09
C ASP A 134 -17.04 -11.20 -7.65
N LEU A 135 -15.80 -10.83 -7.34
CA LEU A 135 -15.43 -9.46 -6.92
C LEU A 135 -14.75 -8.64 -8.04
N GLY A 136 -14.73 -9.15 -9.27
CA GLY A 136 -14.13 -8.53 -10.47
C GLY A 136 -14.99 -7.48 -11.12
#